data_9c843c493a7688f33aa6fc91fc324d4f
#
_entry.id   9c843c493a7688f33aa6fc91fc324d4f
#
_cell.length_a   1.000
_cell.length_b   1.000
_cell.length_c   1.000
_cell.angle_alpha   90.00
_cell.angle_beta   90.00
_cell.angle_gamma   90.00
#
_symmetry.space_group_name_H-M   'P 1'
#
loop_
_entity.id
_entity.type
_entity.pdbx_description
1 polymer ?
#
loop_
_entity_poly.entity_id
_entity_poly.type
_entity_poly.pdbx_seq_one_letter_code
_entity_poly.pdbx_strand_id
1 'polypeptide(L)'
;MAAIVYLIIRLIRRKRAGKSLLSKDETPDPPHVAALKKIEQLKGQKLIESDRQKLFYSTLTDILREYMESRFSFGAMELTSAQILDVLKTKEIDKKVYSSVQELLSTSDLVKFAKYKADMIENERSIPIAIEFINATKVEEIEK
;
A
#
# COMPACT_ATOMS: atom_id res chain seq x y z
N MET A 1 14.33 -16.14 12.40
CA MET A 1 13.08 -15.97 13.15
C MET A 1 12.11 -15.08 12.41
N ALA A 2 12.50 -13.84 12.12
CA ALA A 2 11.62 -12.93 11.40
C ALA A 2 11.19 -13.47 10.04
N ALA A 3 12.09 -14.16 9.34
CA ALA A 3 11.78 -14.71 8.02
C ALA A 3 10.71 -15.80 8.09
N ILE A 4 10.74 -16.61 9.14
CA ILE A 4 9.76 -17.68 9.31
C ILE A 4 8.38 -17.11 9.61
N VAL A 5 8.32 -16.13 10.51
CA VAL A 5 7.07 -15.45 10.83
C VAL A 5 6.50 -14.81 9.58
N TYR A 6 7.35 -14.18 8.80
CA TYR A 6 6.94 -13.54 7.57
C TYR A 6 6.35 -14.55 6.58
N LEU A 7 7.00 -15.70 6.42
CA LEU A 7 6.51 -16.75 5.55
C LEU A 7 5.13 -17.27 5.98
N ILE A 8 4.95 -17.43 7.29
CA ILE A 8 3.66 -17.89 7.83
C ILE A 8 2.56 -16.88 7.50
N ILE A 9 2.84 -15.60 7.73
CA ILE A 9 1.86 -14.55 7.42
C ILE A 9 1.53 -14.55 5.93
N ARG A 10 2.53 -14.72 5.09
CA ARG A 10 2.33 -14.74 3.66
C ARG A 10 1.45 -15.93 3.24
N LEU A 11 1.71 -17.10 3.82
CA LEU A 11 0.90 -18.28 3.53
C LEU A 11 -0.55 -18.12 3.96
N ILE A 12 -0.75 -17.52 5.12
CA ILE A 12 -2.11 -17.24 5.61
C ILE A 12 -2.83 -16.30 4.66
N ARG A 13 -2.15 -15.26 4.21
CA ARG A 13 -2.74 -14.30 3.27
C ARG A 13 -3.11 -14.96 1.95
N ARG A 14 -2.25 -15.86 1.46
CA ARG A 14 -2.56 -16.60 0.23
C ARG A 14 -3.80 -17.47 0.39
N LYS A 15 -3.92 -18.15 1.52
CA LYS A 15 -5.09 -18.97 1.78
C LYS A 15 -6.36 -18.15 1.82
N ARG A 16 -6.29 -16.97 2.44
CA ARG A 16 -7.45 -16.10 2.49
C ARG A 16 -7.85 -15.62 1.10
N ALA A 17 -6.87 -15.26 0.29
CA ALA A 17 -7.14 -14.85 -1.09
C ALA A 17 -7.76 -15.99 -1.88
N GLY A 18 -7.23 -17.20 -1.71
CA GLY A 18 -7.77 -18.35 -2.38
C GLY A 18 -9.20 -18.66 -1.98
N LYS A 19 -9.49 -18.57 -0.68
CA LYS A 19 -10.86 -18.78 -0.21
C LYS A 19 -11.81 -17.75 -0.76
N SER A 20 -11.38 -16.49 -0.79
CA SER A 20 -12.20 -15.43 -1.33
C SER A 20 -12.54 -15.68 -2.80
N LEU A 21 -11.57 -16.15 -3.56
CA LEU A 21 -11.78 -16.44 -4.97
C LEU A 21 -12.71 -17.62 -5.18
N LEU A 22 -12.59 -18.62 -4.32
CA LEU A 22 -13.41 -19.82 -4.45
C LEU A 22 -14.85 -19.60 -4.00
N SER A 23 -15.07 -18.67 -3.09
CA SER A 23 -16.40 -18.45 -2.55
C SER A 23 -17.26 -17.53 -3.41
N LYS A 24 -16.67 -16.89 -4.40
CA LYS A 24 -17.41 -15.96 -5.27
C LYS A 24 -17.12 -16.27 -6.72
N ASP A 25 -18.15 -16.31 -7.51
CA ASP A 25 -18.03 -16.48 -8.94
C ASP A 25 -17.76 -15.16 -9.64
N GLU A 26 -17.21 -14.20 -8.92
CA GLU A 26 -16.93 -12.89 -9.47
C GLU A 26 -15.48 -12.76 -9.84
N THR A 27 -15.20 -12.06 -10.93
CA THR A 27 -13.82 -11.72 -11.26
C THR A 27 -13.28 -10.80 -10.18
N PRO A 28 -12.02 -11.00 -9.76
CA PRO A 28 -11.45 -10.09 -8.76
C PRO A 28 -11.36 -8.68 -9.31
N ASP A 29 -11.48 -7.71 -8.41
CA ASP A 29 -11.32 -6.32 -8.80
C ASP A 29 -9.92 -6.09 -9.37
N PRO A 30 -9.78 -5.18 -10.32
CA PRO A 30 -8.44 -4.74 -10.73
C PRO A 30 -7.66 -4.23 -9.52
N PRO A 31 -6.32 -4.28 -9.57
CA PRO A 31 -5.51 -3.84 -8.41
C PRO A 31 -5.87 -2.44 -7.93
N HIS A 32 -6.07 -1.49 -8.84
CA HIS A 32 -6.37 -0.12 -8.43
C HIS A 32 -7.74 0.00 -7.77
N VAL A 33 -8.71 -0.76 -8.23
CA VAL A 33 -10.05 -0.73 -7.62
C VAL A 33 -10.00 -1.29 -6.22
N ALA A 34 -9.33 -2.43 -6.03
CA ALA A 34 -9.21 -3.05 -4.72
C ALA A 34 -8.50 -2.12 -3.75
N ALA A 35 -7.41 -1.49 -4.20
CA ALA A 35 -6.64 -0.59 -3.36
C ALA A 35 -7.44 0.63 -2.95
N LEU A 36 -8.16 1.23 -3.89
CA LEU A 36 -8.95 2.42 -3.59
C LEU A 36 -10.09 2.12 -2.62
N LYS A 37 -10.71 0.94 -2.75
CA LYS A 37 -11.74 0.52 -1.80
C LYS A 37 -11.17 0.39 -0.39
N LYS A 38 -9.99 -0.20 -0.27
CA LYS A 38 -9.35 -0.36 1.05
C LYS A 38 -8.98 0.98 1.65
N ILE A 39 -8.55 1.93 0.82
CA ILE A 39 -8.24 3.28 1.30
C ILE A 39 -9.51 3.96 1.84
N GLU A 40 -10.64 3.80 1.15
CA GLU A 40 -11.89 4.36 1.65
C GLU A 40 -12.29 3.77 2.99
N GLN A 41 -12.10 2.46 3.15
CA GLN A 41 -12.35 1.81 4.42
C GLN A 41 -11.44 2.36 5.51
N LEU A 42 -10.16 2.57 5.19
CA LEU A 42 -9.21 3.12 6.14
C LEU A 42 -9.61 4.53 6.58
N LYS A 43 -10.04 5.36 5.65
CA LYS A 43 -10.50 6.70 5.99
C LYS A 43 -11.65 6.67 6.99
N GLY A 44 -12.56 5.72 6.81
CA GLY A 44 -13.71 5.60 7.69
C GLY A 44 -13.37 5.17 9.11
N GLN A 45 -12.20 4.57 9.32
CA GLN A 45 -11.78 4.12 10.66
C GLN A 45 -11.30 5.25 11.56
N LYS A 46 -10.99 6.41 10.99
CA LYS A 46 -10.59 7.61 11.74
C LYS A 46 -9.44 7.35 12.71
N LEU A 47 -8.43 6.62 12.24
CA LEU A 47 -7.31 6.21 13.11
C LEU A 47 -6.43 7.39 13.52
N ILE A 48 -6.29 8.39 12.65
CA ILE A 48 -5.51 9.58 12.99
C ILE A 48 -6.16 10.33 14.14
N GLU A 49 -7.48 10.53 14.07
CA GLU A 49 -8.21 11.27 15.10
C GLU A 49 -8.24 10.54 16.44
N SER A 50 -8.12 9.22 16.43
CA SER A 50 -8.11 8.43 17.65
C SER A 50 -6.69 8.12 18.15
N ASP A 51 -5.69 8.85 17.64
CA ASP A 51 -4.29 8.73 18.05
C ASP A 51 -3.72 7.34 17.78
N ARG A 52 -4.07 6.77 16.63
CA ARG A 52 -3.58 5.45 16.22
C ARG A 52 -2.79 5.56 14.92
N GLN A 53 -1.82 6.47 14.91
CA GLN A 53 -1.03 6.73 13.71
C GLN A 53 -0.26 5.50 13.23
N LYS A 54 0.29 4.74 14.16
CA LYS A 54 1.08 3.56 13.77
C LYS A 54 0.22 2.58 12.98
N LEU A 55 -0.99 2.33 13.44
CA LEU A 55 -1.91 1.45 12.73
C LEU A 55 -2.32 2.06 11.40
N PHE A 56 -2.56 3.36 11.37
CA PHE A 56 -2.93 4.05 10.14
C PHE A 56 -1.86 3.89 9.06
N TYR A 57 -0.61 4.25 9.40
CA TYR A 57 0.47 4.19 8.41
C TYR A 57 0.82 2.76 8.03
N SER A 58 0.74 1.83 8.97
CA SER A 58 0.96 0.42 8.66
C SER A 58 -0.07 -0.09 7.67
N THR A 59 -1.33 0.24 7.90
CA THR A 59 -2.40 -0.21 7.02
C THR A 59 -2.28 0.44 5.64
N LEU A 60 -2.03 1.75 5.61
CA LEU A 60 -1.92 2.46 4.35
C LEU A 60 -0.77 1.93 3.50
N THR A 61 0.39 1.72 4.10
CA THR A 61 1.53 1.21 3.34
C THR A 61 1.33 -0.25 2.92
N ASP A 62 0.62 -1.04 3.73
CA ASP A 62 0.28 -2.41 3.33
C ASP A 62 -0.62 -2.39 2.09
N ILE A 63 -1.59 -1.48 2.06
CA ILE A 63 -2.46 -1.34 0.88
C ILE A 63 -1.62 -1.02 -0.35
N LEU A 64 -0.70 -0.07 -0.22
CA LEU A 64 0.16 0.30 -1.35
C LEU A 64 1.07 -0.85 -1.78
N ARG A 65 1.62 -1.59 -0.83
CA ARG A 65 2.48 -2.73 -1.15
C ARG A 65 1.71 -3.82 -1.88
N GLU A 66 0.51 -4.12 -1.43
CA GLU A 66 -0.33 -5.09 -2.12
C GLU A 66 -0.65 -4.64 -3.53
N TYR A 67 -0.95 -3.34 -3.69
CA TYR A 67 -1.19 -2.78 -5.00
C TYR A 67 0.04 -2.93 -5.90
N MET A 68 1.22 -2.60 -5.37
CA MET A 68 2.46 -2.69 -6.13
C MET A 68 2.76 -4.13 -6.56
N GLU A 69 2.52 -5.10 -5.68
CA GLU A 69 2.73 -6.50 -6.04
C GLU A 69 1.85 -6.90 -7.22
N SER A 70 0.60 -6.50 -7.17
CA SER A 70 -0.34 -6.87 -8.22
C SER A 70 -0.07 -6.09 -9.51
N ARG A 71 0.25 -4.82 -9.38
CA ARG A 71 0.41 -3.94 -10.54
C ARG A 71 1.72 -4.16 -11.27
N PHE A 72 2.80 -4.35 -10.52
CA PHE A 72 4.15 -4.39 -11.09
C PHE A 72 4.80 -5.77 -11.02
N SER A 73 4.13 -6.74 -10.45
CA SER A 73 4.59 -8.13 -10.41
C SER A 73 5.95 -8.31 -9.74
N PHE A 74 6.13 -7.67 -8.58
CA PHE A 74 7.30 -7.91 -7.75
C PHE A 74 6.87 -8.06 -6.31
N GLY A 75 7.72 -8.64 -5.48
CA GLY A 75 7.34 -8.99 -4.11
C GLY A 75 7.41 -7.81 -3.13
N ALA A 76 6.62 -6.78 -3.36
CA ALA A 76 6.68 -5.55 -2.56
C ALA A 76 6.42 -5.80 -1.07
N MET A 77 5.59 -6.78 -0.73
CA MET A 77 5.31 -7.07 0.68
C MET A 77 6.53 -7.59 1.43
N GLU A 78 7.52 -8.08 0.71
CA GLU A 78 8.73 -8.65 1.31
C GLU A 78 9.88 -7.66 1.37
N LEU A 79 9.71 -6.47 0.80
CA LEU A 79 10.80 -5.52 0.64
C LEU A 79 10.70 -4.38 1.63
N THR A 80 11.84 -3.80 1.95
CA THR A 80 11.89 -2.56 2.73
C THR A 80 11.46 -1.40 1.84
N SER A 81 11.19 -0.25 2.48
CA SER A 81 10.83 0.94 1.70
C SER A 81 11.93 1.33 0.72
N ALA A 82 13.20 1.23 1.13
CA ALA A 82 14.31 1.56 0.24
C ALA A 82 14.35 0.63 -0.97
N GLN A 83 14.13 -0.67 -0.75
CA GLN A 83 14.13 -1.63 -1.84
C GLN A 83 12.96 -1.41 -2.79
N ILE A 84 11.79 -1.07 -2.24
CA ILE A 84 10.63 -0.74 -3.06
C ILE A 84 10.94 0.46 -3.95
N LEU A 85 11.52 1.50 -3.37
CA LEU A 85 11.86 2.70 -4.14
C LEU A 85 12.86 2.41 -5.24
N ASP A 86 13.81 1.51 -4.99
CA ASP A 86 14.75 1.10 -6.03
C ASP A 86 14.05 0.43 -7.20
N VAL A 87 13.07 -0.43 -6.90
CA VAL A 87 12.30 -1.07 -7.97
C VAL A 87 11.47 -0.03 -8.73
N LEU A 88 10.84 0.88 -8.00
CA LEU A 88 10.00 1.90 -8.64
C LEU A 88 10.79 2.81 -9.56
N LYS A 89 12.09 3.01 -9.30
CA LYS A 89 12.94 3.80 -10.19
C LYS A 89 13.03 3.19 -11.59
N THR A 90 12.86 1.87 -11.69
CA THR A 90 12.93 1.20 -12.98
C THR A 90 11.61 1.28 -13.75
N LYS A 91 10.57 1.79 -13.13
CA LYS A 91 9.28 1.94 -13.76
C LYS A 91 9.12 3.36 -14.29
N GLU A 92 8.24 3.53 -15.27
CA GLU A 92 8.01 4.84 -15.84
C GLU A 92 7.00 5.60 -14.98
N ILE A 93 7.48 6.13 -13.86
CA ILE A 93 6.65 6.87 -12.92
C ILE A 93 7.09 8.32 -12.93
N ASP A 94 6.12 9.23 -12.99
CA ASP A 94 6.41 10.65 -12.95
C ASP A 94 7.23 10.99 -11.71
N LYS A 95 8.23 11.86 -11.88
CA LYS A 95 9.15 12.20 -10.79
C LYS A 95 8.43 12.78 -9.58
N LYS A 96 7.40 13.57 -9.83
CA LYS A 96 6.64 14.17 -8.75
C LYS A 96 5.90 13.12 -7.94
N VAL A 97 5.29 12.17 -8.63
CA VAL A 97 4.59 11.06 -7.97
C VAL A 97 5.59 10.20 -7.20
N TYR A 98 6.74 9.91 -7.79
CA TYR A 98 7.79 9.15 -7.12
C TYR A 98 8.23 9.83 -5.83
N SER A 99 8.50 11.14 -5.91
CA SER A 99 8.93 11.90 -4.72
C SER A 99 7.88 11.88 -3.62
N SER A 100 6.61 11.99 -3.99
CA SER A 100 5.53 11.96 -3.01
C SER A 100 5.45 10.61 -2.31
N VAL A 101 5.58 9.52 -3.08
CA VAL A 101 5.56 8.18 -2.49
C VAL A 101 6.78 7.97 -1.60
N GLN A 102 7.95 8.47 -2.02
CA GLN A 102 9.15 8.40 -1.20
C GLN A 102 8.92 9.10 0.14
N GLU A 103 8.31 10.27 0.12
CA GLU A 103 7.99 10.99 1.34
C GLU A 103 7.04 10.18 2.22
N LEU A 104 5.99 9.60 1.63
CA LEU A 104 5.01 8.82 2.38
C LEU A 104 5.65 7.59 3.02
N LEU A 105 6.47 6.85 2.27
CA LEU A 105 7.12 5.67 2.81
C LEU A 105 8.10 6.04 3.92
N SER A 106 8.82 7.15 3.76
CA SER A 106 9.75 7.60 4.80
C SER A 106 9.02 7.98 6.07
N THR A 107 7.94 8.75 5.96
CA THR A 107 7.13 9.13 7.12
C THR A 107 6.58 7.88 7.81
N SER A 108 6.07 6.94 7.01
CA SER A 108 5.51 5.71 7.56
C SER A 108 6.53 4.91 8.35
N ASP A 109 7.74 4.80 7.82
CA ASP A 109 8.81 4.08 8.52
C ASP A 109 9.15 4.73 9.84
N LEU A 110 9.22 6.07 9.86
CA LEU A 110 9.51 6.79 11.10
C LEU A 110 8.41 6.55 12.14
N VAL A 111 7.15 6.59 11.72
CA VAL A 111 6.04 6.35 12.63
C VAL A 111 6.04 4.91 13.14
N LYS A 112 6.31 3.96 12.26
CA LYS A 112 6.25 2.55 12.63
C LYS A 112 7.43 2.09 13.48
N PHE A 113 8.62 2.60 13.20
CA PHE A 113 9.83 2.03 13.79
C PHE A 113 10.63 2.99 14.67
N ALA A 114 10.40 4.29 14.59
CA ALA A 114 11.17 5.28 15.31
C ALA A 114 10.34 6.12 16.29
N LYS A 115 9.11 5.71 16.54
CA LYS A 115 8.20 6.40 17.47
C LYS A 115 7.97 7.86 17.08
N TYR A 116 8.14 8.17 15.80
CA TYR A 116 7.87 9.49 15.29
C TYR A 116 6.36 9.73 15.24
N LYS A 117 5.94 10.93 15.61
CA LYS A 117 4.54 11.32 15.48
C LYS A 117 4.43 12.29 14.30
N ALA A 118 3.73 11.85 13.27
CA ALA A 118 3.56 12.69 12.09
C ALA A 118 2.71 13.91 12.44
N ASP A 119 3.04 15.05 11.83
CA ASP A 119 2.28 16.27 12.07
C ASP A 119 1.01 16.28 11.22
N MET A 120 0.19 17.32 11.42
CA MET A 120 -1.09 17.42 10.74
C MET A 120 -0.94 17.45 9.23
N ILE A 121 0.07 18.17 8.74
CA ILE A 121 0.29 18.26 7.29
C ILE A 121 0.65 16.92 6.70
N GLU A 122 1.55 16.18 7.37
CA GLU A 122 1.93 14.86 6.90
C GLU A 122 0.73 13.90 6.90
N ASN A 123 -0.07 13.97 7.95
CA ASN A 123 -1.26 13.13 8.05
C ASN A 123 -2.26 13.45 6.94
N GLU A 124 -2.48 14.73 6.68
CA GLU A 124 -3.43 15.15 5.66
C GLU A 124 -2.98 14.81 4.25
N ARG A 125 -1.67 14.76 4.02
CA ARG A 125 -1.13 14.45 2.70
C ARG A 125 -1.07 12.96 2.41
N SER A 126 -1.11 12.12 3.42
CA SER A 126 -0.84 10.69 3.28
C SER A 126 -1.79 9.99 2.30
N ILE A 127 -3.09 10.15 2.49
CA ILE A 127 -4.06 9.49 1.63
C ILE A 127 -4.08 10.09 0.22
N PRO A 128 -4.06 11.42 0.05
CA PRO A 128 -3.95 11.97 -1.31
C PRO A 128 -2.73 11.46 -2.07
N ILE A 129 -1.58 11.32 -1.41
CA ILE A 129 -0.39 10.78 -2.06
C ILE A 129 -0.63 9.34 -2.53
N ALA A 130 -1.23 8.52 -1.67
CA ALA A 130 -1.51 7.13 -2.02
C ALA A 130 -2.46 7.05 -3.22
N ILE A 131 -3.51 7.84 -3.20
CA ILE A 131 -4.49 7.86 -4.29
C ILE A 131 -3.85 8.34 -5.58
N GLU A 132 -3.05 9.38 -5.51
CA GLU A 132 -2.36 9.91 -6.69
C GLU A 132 -1.44 8.85 -7.29
N PHE A 133 -0.69 8.15 -6.45
CA PHE A 133 0.20 7.10 -6.93
C PHE A 133 -0.58 6.01 -7.65
N ILE A 134 -1.68 5.56 -7.06
CA ILE A 134 -2.49 4.51 -7.68
C ILE A 134 -3.05 4.98 -9.02
N ASN A 135 -3.62 6.18 -9.05
CA ASN A 135 -4.21 6.71 -10.29
C ASN A 135 -3.16 6.97 -11.37
N ALA A 136 -1.95 7.35 -10.96
CA ALA A 136 -0.88 7.63 -11.93
C ALA A 136 -0.27 6.36 -12.51
N THR A 137 -0.39 5.24 -11.80
CA THR A 137 0.27 3.99 -12.20
C THR A 137 -0.69 2.87 -12.60
N LYS A 138 -1.98 3.08 -12.43
CA LYS A 138 -2.94 2.03 -12.76
C LYS A 138 -2.89 1.72 -14.25
N VAL A 139 -3.21 0.46 -14.58
CA VAL A 139 -3.33 0.07 -15.96
C VAL A 139 -4.66 0.57 -16.47
N GLU A 140 -4.63 1.39 -17.51
CA GLU A 140 -5.86 1.84 -18.12
C GLU A 140 -6.43 0.74 -19.00
N GLU A 141 -7.68 0.41 -18.76
CA GLU A 141 -8.36 -0.54 -19.62
C GLU A 141 -8.75 0.17 -20.88
N ILE A 142 -8.21 -0.34 -21.99
CA ILE A 142 -8.58 0.22 -23.29
C ILE A 142 -9.86 -0.45 -23.69
N GLU A 143 -10.91 0.34 -23.82
CA GLU A 143 -12.20 -0.18 -24.25
C GLU A 143 -12.13 -0.60 -25.70
N LYS A 144 -12.59 -1.78 -25.96
CA LYS A 144 -12.59 -2.31 -27.33
C LYS A 144 -13.98 -2.36 -27.91
#